data_9bb991aabec263774894e4a74df7666d
#
_entry.id   9bb991aabec263774894e4a74df7666d
#
_cell.length_a   1.000
_cell.length_b   1.000
_cell.length_c   1.000
_cell.angle_alpha   90.00
_cell.angle_beta   90.00
_cell.angle_gamma   90.00
#
_symmetry.space_group_name_H-M   'P 1'
#
loop_
_entity.id
_entity.type
_entity.pdbx_description
1 polymer ?
#
loop_
_entity_poly.entity_id
_entity_poly.type
_entity_poly.pdbx_seq_one_letter_code
_entity_poly.pdbx_strand_id
1 'polypeptide(L)'
;YYNNNFLSKKSYKQELFNSRIVVTHRIVRALNAVKTKPKLMISASAVGYYPPEVEADEYTRTRGEGFLSDLCYAWEKEAKRCPEPTRLVITRFGVVLSPDGGAMQQMLRPLQATKVATAIGPGTQSFPWIALHDLCRAMEFFIGHEETQGVFNLVAPQQISQYDFTHEMGKAYQAWTTIVAPQRAFRIFYGEAASFLTAGQKVRPTRLLEAGFRFSVPNVERLFKGIDHTTVKTLDLKRYMGLWYEIARYENRFEHGLVDVTATYTLRPDGLIRVENRGCKRNSPYDICKTANGHAKIPDPAQPGKLKVSFFLNFYSDYYVLELDEENYNYALVGSSTDKYLWILSRTPQLPEDIKKKLVTAAERRGYDTNRLQWIEQF
;
A
#
# COMPACT_ATOMS: atom_id res chain seq x y z
N TYR A 1 -7.18 -12.40 14.90
CA TYR A 1 -7.47 -13.40 15.96
C TYR A 1 -8.85 -13.98 15.71
N TYR A 2 -8.93 -15.09 14.95
CA TYR A 2 -10.12 -15.93 14.90
C TYR A 2 -9.90 -17.07 15.89
N ASN A 3 -10.53 -16.95 17.04
CA ASN A 3 -10.59 -18.05 18.01
C ASN A 3 -11.71 -19.00 17.54
N ASN A 4 -11.38 -20.26 17.27
CA ASN A 4 -12.28 -21.31 16.77
C ASN A 4 -13.29 -21.82 17.83
N ASN A 5 -13.73 -21.00 18.75
CA ASN A 5 -14.82 -21.34 19.66
C ASN A 5 -16.14 -20.77 19.10
N PHE A 6 -17.05 -21.67 18.75
CA PHE A 6 -18.45 -21.38 18.38
C PHE A 6 -19.13 -20.61 19.51
N LEU A 7 -18.88 -19.30 19.55
CA LEU A 7 -19.70 -18.41 20.35
C LEU A 7 -21.12 -18.44 19.79
N SER A 8 -22.13 -18.51 20.67
CA SER A 8 -23.53 -18.47 20.23
C SER A 8 -23.73 -17.22 19.35
N LYS A 9 -24.62 -17.31 18.36
CA LYS A 9 -24.96 -16.19 17.44
C LYS A 9 -25.17 -14.85 18.17
N LYS A 10 -25.76 -14.89 19.36
CA LYS A 10 -26.00 -13.72 20.19
C LYS A 10 -24.74 -13.15 20.84
N SER A 11 -23.80 -14.00 21.25
CA SER A 11 -22.52 -13.62 21.84
C SER A 11 -21.61 -12.93 20.82
N TYR A 12 -21.53 -13.44 19.59
CA TYR A 12 -20.73 -12.84 18.54
C TYR A 12 -21.24 -11.45 18.11
N LYS A 13 -22.55 -11.29 17.95
CA LYS A 13 -23.15 -9.97 17.66
C LYS A 13 -22.89 -8.96 18.77
N GLN A 14 -22.95 -9.41 20.02
CA GLN A 14 -22.64 -8.57 21.18
C GLN A 14 -21.16 -8.17 21.22
N GLU A 15 -20.27 -9.07 20.88
CA GLU A 15 -18.84 -8.78 20.78
C GLU A 15 -18.55 -7.75 19.66
N LEU A 16 -19.17 -7.90 18.49
CA LEU A 16 -19.10 -6.92 17.42
C LEU A 16 -19.60 -5.54 17.85
N PHE A 17 -20.71 -5.49 18.57
CA PHE A 17 -21.27 -4.25 19.12
C PHE A 17 -20.29 -3.62 20.12
N ASN A 18 -19.83 -4.39 21.09
CA ASN A 18 -18.96 -3.90 22.17
C ASN A 18 -17.62 -3.38 21.62
N SER A 19 -17.00 -4.12 20.70
CA SER A 19 -15.69 -3.77 20.13
C SER A 19 -15.72 -2.52 19.25
N ARG A 20 -16.87 -2.08 18.80
CA ARG A 20 -17.04 -0.91 17.93
C ARG A 20 -17.73 0.24 18.67
N ILE A 21 -18.96 0.05 19.06
CA ILE A 21 -19.80 1.13 19.59
C ILE A 21 -19.38 1.52 21.00
N VAL A 22 -19.18 0.55 21.91
CA VAL A 22 -18.77 0.85 23.27
C VAL A 22 -17.36 1.45 23.32
N VAL A 23 -16.44 0.96 22.47
CA VAL A 23 -15.10 1.53 22.38
C VAL A 23 -15.16 2.96 21.85
N THR A 24 -15.91 3.21 20.78
CA THR A 24 -16.08 4.57 20.22
C THR A 24 -16.73 5.51 21.23
N HIS A 25 -17.76 5.04 21.95
CA HIS A 25 -18.37 5.79 23.05
C HIS A 25 -17.36 6.22 24.11
N ARG A 26 -16.49 5.31 24.54
CA ARG A 26 -15.45 5.62 25.54
C ARG A 26 -14.46 6.65 25.02
N ILE A 27 -14.04 6.54 23.75
CA ILE A 27 -13.14 7.50 23.12
C ILE A 27 -13.81 8.88 23.04
N VAL A 28 -15.02 8.95 22.52
CA VAL A 28 -15.79 10.21 22.40
C VAL A 28 -16.00 10.85 23.76
N ARG A 29 -16.34 10.05 24.79
CA ARG A 29 -16.48 10.53 26.17
C ARG A 29 -15.17 11.12 26.71
N ALA A 30 -14.05 10.44 26.47
CA ALA A 30 -12.72 10.95 26.83
C ALA A 30 -12.38 12.26 26.11
N LEU A 31 -12.67 12.34 24.80
CA LEU A 31 -12.49 13.58 24.02
C LEU A 31 -13.34 14.73 24.57
N ASN A 32 -14.55 14.48 25.02
CA ASN A 32 -15.40 15.50 25.65
C ASN A 32 -14.85 15.98 27.01
N ALA A 33 -14.13 15.14 27.73
CA ALA A 33 -13.62 15.45 29.08
C ALA A 33 -12.28 16.22 29.07
N VAL A 34 -11.44 16.07 28.04
CA VAL A 34 -10.13 16.74 27.99
C VAL A 34 -10.26 18.22 27.64
N LYS A 35 -9.40 19.08 28.22
CA LYS A 35 -9.38 20.52 27.94
C LYS A 35 -8.88 20.82 26.53
N THR A 36 -7.75 20.23 26.15
CA THR A 36 -7.18 20.38 24.81
C THR A 36 -7.70 19.27 23.92
N LYS A 37 -8.53 19.64 22.94
CA LYS A 37 -9.08 18.68 21.98
C LYS A 37 -8.06 18.31 20.92
N PRO A 38 -8.00 17.02 20.46
CA PRO A 38 -7.20 16.67 19.28
C PRO A 38 -7.77 17.36 18.04
N LYS A 39 -6.90 17.63 17.06
CA LYS A 39 -7.32 18.27 15.80
C LYS A 39 -8.19 17.35 14.94
N LEU A 40 -7.98 16.04 15.01
CA LEU A 40 -8.59 15.05 14.14
C LEU A 40 -8.98 13.78 14.93
N MET A 41 -10.17 13.27 14.64
CA MET A 41 -10.60 11.91 14.98
C MET A 41 -10.95 11.17 13.69
N ILE A 42 -10.27 10.04 13.43
CA ILE A 42 -10.63 9.12 12.35
C ILE A 42 -11.36 7.93 12.97
N SER A 43 -12.61 7.72 12.59
CA SER A 43 -13.43 6.62 13.07
C SER A 43 -13.70 5.63 11.97
N ALA A 44 -13.32 4.37 12.17
CA ALA A 44 -13.66 3.32 11.24
C ALA A 44 -15.17 3.04 11.18
N SER A 45 -15.63 2.61 10.01
CA SER A 45 -16.95 2.06 9.71
C SER A 45 -16.77 1.01 8.58
N ALA A 46 -17.85 0.56 7.98
CA ALA A 46 -17.77 -0.39 6.86
C ALA A 46 -18.79 -0.10 5.77
N VAL A 47 -18.47 -0.52 4.54
CA VAL A 47 -19.39 -0.41 3.38
C VAL A 47 -20.69 -1.20 3.56
N GLY A 48 -20.76 -2.11 4.53
CA GLY A 48 -21.99 -2.77 4.97
C GLY A 48 -23.10 -1.82 5.45
N TYR A 49 -22.82 -0.52 5.57
CA TYR A 49 -23.80 0.54 5.73
C TYR A 49 -24.80 0.60 4.59
N TYR A 50 -24.35 0.37 3.35
CA TYR A 50 -25.14 0.52 2.12
C TYR A 50 -25.97 -0.72 1.78
N PRO A 51 -27.10 -0.55 1.08
CA PRO A 51 -27.85 -1.69 0.52
C PRO A 51 -27.05 -2.35 -0.61
N PRO A 52 -27.09 -3.69 -0.74
CA PRO A 52 -26.31 -4.40 -1.76
C PRO A 52 -26.83 -4.19 -3.19
N GLU A 53 -28.10 -3.83 -3.35
CA GLU A 53 -28.76 -3.70 -4.66
C GLU A 53 -28.49 -2.36 -5.34
N VAL A 54 -27.95 -1.38 -4.62
CA VAL A 54 -27.76 -0.01 -5.10
C VAL A 54 -26.27 0.26 -5.31
N GLU A 55 -25.93 0.88 -6.42
CA GLU A 55 -24.61 1.49 -6.59
C GLU A 55 -24.54 2.74 -5.72
N ALA A 56 -23.66 2.71 -4.72
CA ALA A 56 -23.59 3.69 -3.66
C ALA A 56 -22.24 4.40 -3.61
N ASP A 57 -22.28 5.63 -3.16
CA ASP A 57 -21.12 6.42 -2.77
C ASP A 57 -21.41 7.17 -1.46
N GLU A 58 -20.54 8.10 -1.07
CA GLU A 58 -20.68 8.86 0.17
C GLU A 58 -21.85 9.84 0.16
N TYR A 59 -22.39 10.20 -1.01
CA TYR A 59 -23.57 11.05 -1.18
C TYR A 59 -24.87 10.25 -1.11
N THR A 60 -24.81 8.92 -1.20
CA THR A 60 -25.95 8.03 -1.08
C THR A 60 -26.51 8.05 0.34
N ARG A 61 -27.73 8.52 0.49
CA ARG A 61 -28.41 8.65 1.79
C ARG A 61 -29.11 7.36 2.25
N THR A 62 -29.40 6.47 1.30
CA THR A 62 -30.08 5.21 1.58
C THR A 62 -29.15 4.28 2.37
N ARG A 63 -29.68 3.81 3.51
CA ARG A 63 -29.04 2.81 4.34
C ARG A 63 -29.58 1.44 3.97
N GLY A 64 -28.73 0.41 4.04
CA GLY A 64 -29.14 -0.98 3.93
C GLY A 64 -29.94 -1.46 5.13
N GLU A 65 -30.41 -2.68 5.07
CA GLU A 65 -31.15 -3.35 6.13
C GLU A 65 -30.31 -4.45 6.80
N GLY A 66 -30.73 -4.84 7.99
CA GLY A 66 -30.13 -5.94 8.74
C GLY A 66 -28.94 -5.55 9.63
N PHE A 67 -28.42 -6.55 10.31
CA PHE A 67 -27.50 -6.37 11.44
C PHE A 67 -26.25 -5.53 11.09
N LEU A 68 -25.65 -5.72 9.91
CA LEU A 68 -24.43 -4.98 9.53
C LEU A 68 -24.70 -3.51 9.33
N SER A 69 -25.76 -3.19 8.62
CA SER A 69 -26.13 -1.80 8.37
C SER A 69 -26.53 -1.11 9.68
N ASP A 70 -27.25 -1.79 10.55
CA ASP A 70 -27.60 -1.29 11.88
C ASP A 70 -26.37 -1.05 12.75
N LEU A 71 -25.39 -1.97 12.71
CA LEU A 71 -24.13 -1.85 13.43
C LEU A 71 -23.32 -0.64 12.92
N CYS A 72 -23.16 -0.50 11.61
CA CYS A 72 -22.45 0.62 11.00
C CYS A 72 -23.13 1.96 11.35
N TYR A 73 -24.45 2.02 11.24
CA TYR A 73 -25.23 3.21 11.59
C TYR A 73 -25.05 3.61 13.05
N ALA A 74 -25.16 2.67 13.97
CA ALA A 74 -24.98 2.93 15.40
C ALA A 74 -23.56 3.36 15.73
N TRP A 75 -22.56 2.76 15.05
CA TRP A 75 -21.15 3.10 15.20
C TRP A 75 -20.87 4.53 14.73
N GLU A 76 -21.34 4.89 13.52
CA GLU A 76 -21.19 6.26 12.98
C GLU A 76 -21.96 7.29 13.81
N LYS A 77 -23.16 6.93 14.32
CA LYS A 77 -23.94 7.80 15.20
C LYS A 77 -23.17 8.14 16.48
N GLU A 78 -22.46 7.16 17.04
CA GLU A 78 -21.63 7.40 18.23
C GLU A 78 -20.40 8.26 17.90
N ALA A 79 -19.72 8.00 16.77
CA ALA A 79 -18.59 8.81 16.34
C ALA A 79 -18.97 10.28 16.07
N LYS A 80 -20.17 10.54 15.55
CA LYS A 80 -20.71 11.90 15.30
C LYS A 80 -20.95 12.72 16.57
N ARG A 81 -20.82 12.14 17.76
CA ARG A 81 -20.83 12.87 19.05
C ARG A 81 -19.44 13.41 19.42
N CYS A 82 -18.47 13.30 18.52
CA CYS A 82 -17.15 13.91 18.64
C CYS A 82 -17.30 15.42 18.88
N PRO A 83 -16.62 15.99 19.90
CA PRO A 83 -16.79 17.41 20.24
C PRO A 83 -16.06 18.34 19.26
N GLU A 84 -16.64 19.51 19.03
CA GLU A 84 -15.94 20.64 18.43
C GLU A 84 -14.74 21.06 19.31
N PRO A 85 -13.62 21.53 18.75
CA PRO A 85 -13.33 21.73 17.31
C PRO A 85 -12.65 20.51 16.65
N THR A 86 -12.76 19.32 17.21
CA THR A 86 -12.15 18.11 16.63
C THR A 86 -12.82 17.76 15.30
N ARG A 87 -12.05 17.79 14.21
CA ARG A 87 -12.49 17.36 12.88
C ARG A 87 -12.73 15.85 12.87
N LEU A 88 -13.92 15.41 12.43
CA LEU A 88 -14.27 14.00 12.35
C LEU A 88 -14.20 13.51 10.90
N VAL A 89 -13.46 12.42 10.68
CA VAL A 89 -13.46 11.64 9.45
C VAL A 89 -13.99 10.24 9.76
N ILE A 90 -15.03 9.81 9.09
CA ILE A 90 -15.60 8.46 9.18
C ILE A 90 -15.19 7.69 7.93
N THR A 91 -14.54 6.54 8.10
CA THR A 91 -14.00 5.73 7.02
C THR A 91 -14.76 4.42 6.88
N ARG A 92 -15.52 4.24 5.79
CA ARG A 92 -16.25 3.02 5.47
C ARG A 92 -15.34 2.09 4.68
N PHE A 93 -14.85 1.04 5.33
CA PHE A 93 -13.93 0.09 4.70
C PHE A 93 -14.65 -0.95 3.85
N GLY A 94 -14.13 -1.22 2.65
CA GLY A 94 -14.28 -2.48 1.96
C GLY A 94 -13.44 -3.60 2.60
N VAL A 95 -13.29 -4.71 1.89
CA VAL A 95 -12.42 -5.81 2.32
C VAL A 95 -10.97 -5.37 2.20
N VAL A 96 -10.25 -5.30 3.32
CA VAL A 96 -8.84 -4.92 3.34
C VAL A 96 -7.99 -6.13 2.95
N LEU A 97 -7.18 -5.95 1.90
CA LEU A 97 -6.33 -6.99 1.32
C LEU A 97 -4.85 -6.68 1.56
N SER A 98 -4.13 -7.67 2.07
CA SER A 98 -2.67 -7.65 2.22
C SER A 98 -2.09 -9.01 1.86
N PRO A 99 -0.96 -9.06 1.12
CA PRO A 99 -0.25 -10.30 0.85
C PRO A 99 0.20 -11.03 2.13
N ASP A 100 0.50 -10.25 3.18
CA ASP A 100 1.11 -10.74 4.42
C ASP A 100 0.09 -11.24 5.46
N GLY A 101 -1.22 -11.10 5.19
CA GLY A 101 -2.22 -11.50 6.20
C GLY A 101 -3.68 -11.25 5.83
N GLY A 102 -4.54 -11.44 6.83
CA GLY A 102 -5.96 -11.11 6.77
C GLY A 102 -6.77 -11.93 5.76
N ALA A 103 -7.74 -11.27 5.10
CA ALA A 103 -8.67 -11.92 4.19
C ALA A 103 -7.98 -12.56 2.99
N MET A 104 -6.94 -11.91 2.44
CA MET A 104 -6.22 -12.42 1.28
C MET A 104 -5.52 -13.74 1.56
N GLN A 105 -4.85 -13.88 2.70
CA GLN A 105 -4.23 -15.16 3.08
C GLN A 105 -5.25 -16.28 3.27
N GLN A 106 -6.44 -15.97 3.83
CA GLN A 106 -7.50 -16.98 3.96
C GLN A 106 -8.02 -17.46 2.62
N MET A 107 -8.04 -16.60 1.60
CA MET A 107 -8.40 -16.97 0.23
C MET A 107 -7.25 -17.74 -0.47
N LEU A 108 -6.00 -17.37 -0.22
CA LEU A 108 -4.83 -17.98 -0.85
C LEU A 108 -4.50 -19.38 -0.31
N ARG A 109 -4.68 -19.66 0.98
CA ARG A 109 -4.35 -20.97 1.58
C ARG A 109 -5.02 -22.14 0.86
N PRO A 110 -6.37 -22.17 0.67
CA PRO A 110 -7.02 -23.26 -0.07
C PRO A 110 -6.58 -23.30 -1.54
N LEU A 111 -6.41 -22.16 -2.19
CA LEU A 111 -5.95 -22.05 -3.57
C LEU A 111 -4.55 -22.64 -3.74
N GLN A 112 -3.61 -22.33 -2.85
CA GLN A 112 -2.25 -22.86 -2.89
C GLN A 112 -2.20 -24.38 -2.67
N ALA A 113 -3.07 -24.89 -1.78
CA ALA A 113 -3.15 -26.31 -1.46
C ALA A 113 -3.80 -27.14 -2.57
N THR A 114 -4.86 -26.63 -3.18
CA THR A 114 -5.69 -27.39 -4.15
C THR A 114 -5.44 -27.02 -5.60
N LYS A 115 -4.79 -25.86 -5.86
CA LYS A 115 -4.68 -25.24 -7.17
C LYS A 115 -6.04 -24.92 -7.84
N VAL A 116 -7.08 -24.76 -7.02
CA VAL A 116 -8.42 -24.38 -7.43
C VAL A 116 -8.80 -23.07 -6.77
N ALA A 117 -9.07 -22.04 -7.57
CA ALA A 117 -9.59 -20.77 -7.09
C ALA A 117 -11.10 -20.94 -6.81
N THR A 118 -11.55 -20.53 -5.63
CA THR A 118 -12.94 -20.77 -5.20
C THR A 118 -13.64 -19.45 -4.89
N ALA A 119 -14.56 -19.04 -5.77
CA ALA A 119 -15.43 -17.90 -5.55
C ALA A 119 -16.56 -18.27 -4.57
N ILE A 120 -16.90 -17.33 -3.68
CA ILE A 120 -17.85 -17.53 -2.61
C ILE A 120 -19.24 -17.02 -3.02
N GLY A 121 -20.28 -17.76 -2.70
CA GLY A 121 -21.66 -17.40 -3.00
C GLY A 121 -22.00 -17.53 -4.49
N PRO A 122 -22.88 -16.68 -5.06
CA PRO A 122 -23.23 -16.73 -6.48
C PRO A 122 -22.08 -16.29 -7.41
N GLY A 123 -21.05 -15.64 -6.87
CA GLY A 123 -19.93 -15.10 -7.64
C GLY A 123 -20.23 -13.76 -8.33
N THR A 124 -21.49 -13.45 -8.60
CA THR A 124 -21.91 -12.22 -9.30
C THR A 124 -22.00 -10.99 -8.39
N GLN A 125 -22.01 -11.19 -7.07
CA GLN A 125 -22.03 -10.08 -6.12
C GLN A 125 -20.75 -9.24 -6.21
N SER A 126 -20.89 -7.95 -5.98
CA SER A 126 -19.75 -7.02 -5.93
C SER A 126 -18.79 -7.38 -4.80
N PHE A 127 -17.51 -7.16 -5.04
CA PHE A 127 -16.44 -7.36 -4.06
C PHE A 127 -15.72 -6.04 -3.81
N PRO A 128 -16.25 -5.18 -2.91
CA PRO A 128 -15.60 -3.93 -2.57
C PRO A 128 -14.37 -4.20 -1.72
N TRP A 129 -13.20 -3.89 -2.23
CA TRP A 129 -11.91 -4.15 -1.59
C TRP A 129 -11.01 -2.92 -1.62
N ILE A 130 -9.99 -2.92 -0.79
CA ILE A 130 -8.89 -1.95 -0.81
C ILE A 130 -7.58 -2.64 -0.42
N ALA A 131 -6.47 -2.29 -1.06
CA ALA A 131 -5.15 -2.72 -0.62
C ALA A 131 -4.80 -2.06 0.71
N LEU A 132 -4.21 -2.82 1.65
CA LEU A 132 -3.78 -2.30 2.96
C LEU A 132 -2.85 -1.09 2.79
N HIS A 133 -1.99 -1.10 1.78
CA HIS A 133 -1.12 0.02 1.46
C HIS A 133 -1.91 1.32 1.18
N ASP A 134 -2.91 1.27 0.30
CA ASP A 134 -3.74 2.44 -0.01
C ASP A 134 -4.61 2.87 1.18
N LEU A 135 -5.05 1.92 2.01
CA LEU A 135 -5.76 2.24 3.25
C LEU A 135 -4.86 3.07 4.20
N CYS A 136 -3.61 2.66 4.41
CA CYS A 136 -2.67 3.41 5.24
C CYS A 136 -2.40 4.80 4.66
N ARG A 137 -2.18 4.90 3.36
CA ARG A 137 -1.99 6.19 2.66
C ARG A 137 -3.22 7.11 2.77
N ALA A 138 -4.42 6.55 2.73
CA ALA A 138 -5.64 7.35 2.93
C ALA A 138 -5.72 7.91 4.37
N MET A 139 -5.24 7.16 5.38
CA MET A 139 -5.14 7.69 6.74
C MET A 139 -4.14 8.84 6.85
N GLU A 140 -2.96 8.71 6.24
CA GLU A 140 -1.95 9.78 6.14
C GLU A 140 -2.49 11.00 5.38
N PHE A 141 -3.22 10.76 4.29
CA PHE A 141 -3.87 11.81 3.51
C PHE A 141 -4.85 12.63 4.36
N PHE A 142 -5.70 11.98 5.16
CA PHE A 142 -6.62 12.69 6.07
C PHE A 142 -5.88 13.49 7.14
N ILE A 143 -4.70 13.06 7.58
CA ILE A 143 -3.89 13.82 8.55
C ILE A 143 -3.34 15.09 7.91
N GLY A 144 -2.86 15.00 6.67
CA GLY A 144 -2.24 16.12 5.94
C GLY A 144 -3.22 17.11 5.28
N HIS A 145 -4.50 16.73 5.10
CA HIS A 145 -5.50 17.52 4.38
C HIS A 145 -6.62 17.95 5.34
N GLU A 146 -6.47 19.13 5.93
CA GLU A 146 -7.38 19.64 6.97
C GLU A 146 -8.81 19.91 6.48
N GLU A 147 -9.01 20.06 5.17
CA GLU A 147 -10.31 20.23 4.51
C GLU A 147 -11.14 18.93 4.45
N THR A 148 -10.53 17.76 4.66
CA THR A 148 -11.24 16.49 4.62
C THR A 148 -12.06 16.25 5.88
N GLN A 149 -13.38 16.16 5.76
CA GLN A 149 -14.31 15.98 6.88
C GLN A 149 -15.50 15.12 6.47
N GLY A 150 -16.09 14.39 7.42
CA GLY A 150 -17.29 13.55 7.22
C GLY A 150 -16.97 12.15 6.75
N VAL A 151 -17.80 11.57 5.87
CA VAL A 151 -17.71 10.17 5.46
C VAL A 151 -16.87 10.00 4.19
N PHE A 152 -16.01 8.97 4.19
CA PHE A 152 -15.22 8.53 3.03
C PHE A 152 -15.28 7.02 2.88
N ASN A 153 -15.50 6.53 1.66
CA ASN A 153 -15.43 5.12 1.35
C ASN A 153 -13.99 4.74 1.03
N LEU A 154 -13.44 3.79 1.76
CA LEU A 154 -12.11 3.25 1.52
C LEU A 154 -12.24 1.92 0.76
N VAL A 155 -12.45 2.05 -0.53
CA VAL A 155 -12.53 0.97 -1.51
C VAL A 155 -11.70 1.33 -2.75
N ALA A 156 -11.13 0.34 -3.43
CA ALA A 156 -10.47 0.56 -4.71
C ALA A 156 -11.48 1.08 -5.76
N PRO A 157 -11.03 1.93 -6.72
CA PRO A 157 -11.92 2.49 -7.74
C PRO A 157 -12.55 1.43 -8.65
N GLN A 158 -11.86 0.31 -8.87
CA GLN A 158 -12.36 -0.77 -9.70
C GLN A 158 -13.59 -1.45 -9.09
N GLN A 159 -14.68 -1.45 -9.82
CA GLN A 159 -15.85 -2.28 -9.53
C GLN A 159 -15.59 -3.69 -10.09
N ILE A 160 -15.64 -4.71 -9.25
CA ILE A 160 -15.37 -6.09 -9.64
C ILE A 160 -16.33 -7.05 -8.94
N SER A 161 -16.70 -8.15 -9.61
CA SER A 161 -17.44 -9.23 -8.97
C SER A 161 -16.55 -10.13 -8.12
N GLN A 162 -17.14 -10.87 -7.21
CA GLN A 162 -16.42 -11.88 -6.41
C GLN A 162 -15.78 -12.95 -7.31
N TYR A 163 -16.50 -13.37 -8.37
CA TYR A 163 -15.98 -14.35 -9.33
C TYR A 163 -14.77 -13.80 -10.08
N ASP A 164 -14.88 -12.61 -10.67
CA ASP A 164 -13.80 -12.00 -11.44
C ASP A 164 -12.56 -11.74 -10.58
N PHE A 165 -12.76 -11.25 -9.35
CA PHE A 165 -11.66 -11.10 -8.38
C PHE A 165 -10.96 -12.43 -8.12
N THR A 166 -11.74 -13.50 -7.85
CA THR A 166 -11.21 -14.83 -7.56
C THR A 166 -10.53 -15.44 -8.79
N HIS A 167 -11.07 -15.17 -9.98
CA HIS A 167 -10.48 -15.62 -11.25
C HIS A 167 -9.12 -14.96 -11.52
N GLU A 168 -9.01 -13.63 -11.35
CA GLU A 168 -7.75 -12.91 -11.49
C GLU A 168 -6.73 -13.35 -10.45
N MET A 169 -7.15 -13.58 -9.20
CA MET A 169 -6.31 -14.18 -8.17
C MET A 169 -5.85 -15.57 -8.60
N GLY A 170 -6.75 -16.40 -9.14
CA GLY A 170 -6.43 -17.74 -9.66
C GLY A 170 -5.35 -17.70 -10.75
N LYS A 171 -5.49 -16.79 -11.72
CA LYS A 171 -4.47 -16.57 -12.78
C LYS A 171 -3.12 -16.20 -12.18
N ALA A 172 -3.08 -15.24 -11.26
CA ALA A 172 -1.85 -14.76 -10.64
C ALA A 172 -1.10 -15.84 -9.86
N TYR A 173 -1.84 -16.74 -9.21
CA TYR A 173 -1.28 -17.82 -8.41
C TYR A 173 -1.31 -19.19 -9.12
N GLN A 174 -1.49 -19.21 -10.45
CA GLN A 174 -1.42 -20.39 -11.30
C GLN A 174 -2.41 -21.51 -10.90
N ALA A 175 -3.65 -21.11 -10.63
CA ALA A 175 -4.74 -22.07 -10.43
C ALA A 175 -5.08 -22.78 -11.76
N TRP A 176 -5.45 -24.03 -11.67
CA TRP A 176 -5.92 -24.79 -12.85
C TRP A 176 -7.30 -24.37 -13.31
N THR A 177 -8.14 -23.95 -12.36
CA THR A 177 -9.50 -23.53 -12.63
C THR A 177 -10.07 -22.63 -11.54
N THR A 178 -11.14 -21.93 -11.88
CA THR A 178 -11.94 -21.16 -10.91
C THR A 178 -13.33 -21.77 -10.84
N ILE A 179 -13.79 -22.10 -9.65
CA ILE A 179 -15.12 -22.66 -9.38
C ILE A 179 -15.91 -21.72 -8.46
N VAL A 180 -17.23 -21.88 -8.48
CA VAL A 180 -18.15 -21.21 -7.56
C VAL A 180 -18.57 -22.21 -6.49
N ALA A 181 -18.26 -21.89 -5.22
CA ALA A 181 -18.70 -22.74 -4.11
C ALA A 181 -20.12 -22.34 -3.68
N PRO A 182 -21.06 -23.27 -3.57
CA PRO A 182 -22.40 -22.96 -3.09
C PRO A 182 -22.37 -22.33 -1.70
N GLN A 183 -23.18 -21.30 -1.50
CA GLN A 183 -23.27 -20.57 -0.22
C GLN A 183 -23.52 -21.48 1.00
N ARG A 184 -24.22 -22.61 0.78
CA ARG A 184 -24.50 -23.62 1.83
C ARG A 184 -23.22 -24.28 2.36
N ALA A 185 -22.23 -24.58 1.49
CA ALA A 185 -20.94 -25.14 1.91
C ALA A 185 -20.16 -24.14 2.76
N PHE A 186 -20.19 -22.86 2.42
CA PHE A 186 -19.52 -21.78 3.19
C PHE A 186 -20.14 -21.55 4.57
N ARG A 187 -21.45 -21.68 4.72
CA ARG A 187 -22.12 -21.57 6.02
C ARG A 187 -21.63 -22.60 7.04
N ILE A 188 -21.19 -23.77 6.57
CA ILE A 188 -20.64 -24.83 7.44
C ILE A 188 -19.26 -24.41 8.00
N PHE A 189 -18.43 -23.73 7.22
CA PHE A 189 -17.07 -23.34 7.61
C PHE A 189 -16.99 -21.95 8.25
N TYR A 190 -17.83 -21.00 7.84
CA TYR A 190 -17.76 -19.58 8.24
C TYR A 190 -19.00 -19.08 9.00
N GLY A 191 -20.00 -19.94 9.21
CA GLY A 191 -21.23 -19.58 9.93
C GLY A 191 -21.96 -18.37 9.33
N GLU A 192 -22.44 -17.46 10.20
CA GLU A 192 -23.09 -16.21 9.75
C GLU A 192 -22.13 -15.22 9.11
N ALA A 193 -20.83 -15.31 9.37
CA ALA A 193 -19.84 -14.48 8.71
C ALA A 193 -19.82 -14.66 7.18
N ALA A 194 -20.29 -15.82 6.68
CA ALA A 194 -20.49 -16.05 5.25
C ALA A 194 -21.48 -15.07 4.62
N SER A 195 -22.49 -14.61 5.35
CA SER A 195 -23.47 -13.65 4.83
C SER A 195 -22.88 -12.27 4.56
N PHE A 196 -21.82 -11.88 5.30
CA PHE A 196 -21.11 -10.62 5.11
C PHE A 196 -20.27 -10.59 3.84
N LEU A 197 -19.77 -11.75 3.43
CA LEU A 197 -18.98 -11.92 2.21
C LEU A 197 -19.87 -12.11 0.96
N THR A 198 -21.13 -12.46 1.15
CA THR A 198 -22.05 -12.78 0.04
C THR A 198 -23.04 -11.66 -0.29
N ALA A 199 -23.16 -10.63 0.55
CA ALA A 199 -24.10 -9.52 0.32
C ALA A 199 -23.59 -8.45 -0.65
N GLY A 200 -22.31 -8.39 -0.92
CA GLY A 200 -21.61 -7.58 -1.93
C GLY A 200 -22.17 -6.19 -2.25
N GLN A 201 -21.75 -5.18 -1.50
CA GLN A 201 -22.13 -3.79 -1.80
C GLN A 201 -21.37 -3.25 -3.00
N LYS A 202 -22.07 -2.58 -3.91
CA LYS A 202 -21.48 -1.89 -5.06
C LYS A 202 -21.15 -0.45 -4.68
N VAL A 203 -19.90 -0.18 -4.29
CA VAL A 203 -19.51 1.08 -3.65
C VAL A 203 -18.38 1.76 -4.40
N ARG A 204 -18.44 3.10 -4.52
CA ARG A 204 -17.40 3.96 -5.12
C ARG A 204 -16.76 4.87 -4.07
N PRO A 205 -15.45 5.17 -4.19
CA PRO A 205 -14.74 6.11 -3.34
C PRO A 205 -14.81 7.53 -3.90
N THR A 206 -16.03 8.03 -4.17
CA THR A 206 -16.25 9.28 -4.93
C THR A 206 -15.57 10.47 -4.25
N ARG A 207 -15.84 10.68 -2.96
CA ARG A 207 -15.27 11.82 -2.23
C ARG A 207 -13.75 11.74 -2.04
N LEU A 208 -13.20 10.53 -1.92
CA LEU A 208 -11.76 10.36 -1.80
C LEU A 208 -11.04 10.75 -3.10
N LEU A 209 -11.63 10.40 -4.25
CA LEU A 209 -11.12 10.80 -5.57
C LEU A 209 -11.30 12.32 -5.81
N GLU A 210 -12.44 12.90 -5.44
CA GLU A 210 -12.70 14.34 -5.53
C GLU A 210 -11.74 15.16 -4.66
N ALA A 211 -11.36 14.62 -3.48
CA ALA A 211 -10.34 15.22 -2.63
C ALA A 211 -8.91 15.14 -3.19
N GLY A 212 -8.71 14.49 -4.34
CA GLY A 212 -7.41 14.38 -5.01
C GLY A 212 -6.56 13.18 -4.59
N PHE A 213 -7.09 12.24 -3.80
CA PHE A 213 -6.36 11.03 -3.45
C PHE A 213 -6.11 10.14 -4.68
N ARG A 214 -4.87 9.68 -4.83
CA ARG A 214 -4.47 8.77 -5.91
C ARG A 214 -4.15 7.39 -5.35
N PHE A 215 -4.88 6.38 -5.84
CA PHE A 215 -4.65 4.99 -5.47
C PHE A 215 -3.37 4.45 -6.12
N SER A 216 -2.53 3.78 -5.36
CA SER A 216 -1.38 3.01 -5.87
C SER A 216 -1.82 1.67 -6.45
N VAL A 217 -2.90 1.10 -5.90
CA VAL A 217 -3.47 -0.19 -6.29
C VAL A 217 -4.94 -0.02 -6.69
N PRO A 218 -5.23 0.62 -7.85
CA PRO A 218 -6.59 0.97 -8.25
C PRO A 218 -7.41 -0.22 -8.75
N ASN A 219 -6.79 -1.34 -9.10
CA ASN A 219 -7.42 -2.51 -9.69
C ASN A 219 -6.70 -3.82 -9.32
N VAL A 220 -7.35 -4.94 -9.59
CA VAL A 220 -6.84 -6.28 -9.24
C VAL A 220 -5.61 -6.69 -10.05
N GLU A 221 -5.47 -6.21 -11.28
CA GLU A 221 -4.27 -6.45 -12.07
C GLU A 221 -3.05 -5.90 -11.31
N ARG A 222 -3.17 -4.69 -10.79
CA ARG A 222 -2.14 -4.06 -10.01
C ARG A 222 -1.90 -4.77 -8.67
N LEU A 223 -2.97 -5.22 -8.01
CA LEU A 223 -2.89 -5.97 -6.74
C LEU A 223 -2.07 -7.26 -6.88
N PHE A 224 -2.26 -7.99 -7.97
CA PHE A 224 -1.64 -9.32 -8.15
C PHE A 224 -0.33 -9.30 -8.95
N LYS A 225 -0.10 -8.29 -9.77
CA LYS A 225 1.11 -8.21 -10.61
C LYS A 225 2.37 -7.91 -9.80
N GLY A 226 2.21 -7.27 -8.62
CA GLY A 226 3.33 -6.84 -7.81
C GLY A 226 4.17 -5.76 -8.49
N ILE A 227 5.43 -5.62 -8.02
CA ILE A 227 6.40 -4.70 -8.62
C ILE A 227 7.21 -5.44 -9.69
N ASP A 228 7.39 -4.79 -10.84
CA ASP A 228 8.27 -5.27 -11.89
C ASP A 228 9.72 -4.91 -11.56
N HIS A 229 10.49 -5.91 -11.16
CA HIS A 229 11.91 -5.82 -10.84
C HIS A 229 12.82 -6.18 -12.04
N THR A 230 12.28 -6.17 -13.25
CA THR A 230 13.08 -6.41 -14.46
C THR A 230 14.15 -5.31 -14.61
N THR A 231 15.39 -5.73 -14.77
CA THR A 231 16.54 -4.84 -14.87
C THR A 231 16.93 -4.58 -16.34
N VAL A 232 17.78 -3.59 -16.54
CA VAL A 232 18.44 -3.37 -17.84
C VAL A 232 19.16 -4.63 -18.30
N LYS A 233 19.09 -4.92 -19.60
CA LYS A 233 19.71 -6.11 -20.20
C LYS A 233 21.22 -5.97 -20.38
N THR A 234 21.68 -4.74 -20.53
CA THR A 234 23.09 -4.40 -20.72
C THR A 234 23.52 -3.38 -19.68
N LEU A 235 24.73 -3.52 -19.16
CA LEU A 235 25.33 -2.56 -18.24
C LEU A 235 26.86 -2.54 -18.48
N ASP A 236 27.34 -1.45 -19.06
CA ASP A 236 28.76 -1.17 -19.12
C ASP A 236 29.24 -0.63 -17.76
N LEU A 237 29.89 -1.50 -16.98
CA LEU A 237 30.37 -1.14 -15.66
C LEU A 237 31.34 0.03 -15.67
N LYS A 238 32.20 0.16 -16.67
CA LYS A 238 33.16 1.26 -16.74
C LYS A 238 32.44 2.61 -16.84
N ARG A 239 31.40 2.66 -17.68
CA ARG A 239 30.59 3.87 -17.86
C ARG A 239 29.68 4.14 -16.63
N TYR A 240 29.25 3.10 -15.92
CA TYR A 240 28.43 3.23 -14.72
C TYR A 240 29.24 3.73 -13.52
N MET A 241 30.57 3.53 -13.49
CA MET A 241 31.43 4.02 -12.41
C MET A 241 31.47 5.55 -12.32
N GLY A 242 32.01 6.06 -11.24
CA GLY A 242 32.12 7.48 -10.94
C GLY A 242 31.01 7.99 -10.02
N LEU A 243 30.80 9.29 -10.02
CA LEU A 243 29.90 10.00 -9.13
C LEU A 243 28.47 9.97 -9.66
N TRP A 244 27.53 9.73 -8.75
CA TRP A 244 26.09 9.85 -8.93
C TRP A 244 25.47 10.69 -7.81
N TYR A 245 24.61 11.63 -8.15
CA TYR A 245 23.78 12.38 -7.22
C TYR A 245 22.44 11.67 -7.01
N GLU A 246 22.01 11.56 -5.76
CA GLU A 246 20.71 11.03 -5.43
C GLU A 246 19.66 12.14 -5.53
N ILE A 247 18.83 12.10 -6.57
CA ILE A 247 17.83 13.14 -6.86
C ILE A 247 16.54 12.89 -6.10
N ALA A 248 16.16 11.62 -5.94
CA ALA A 248 15.02 11.23 -5.12
C ALA A 248 15.21 9.80 -4.59
N ARG A 249 14.55 9.50 -3.48
CA ARG A 249 14.53 8.16 -2.89
C ARG A 249 13.24 7.84 -2.18
N TYR A 250 13.01 6.57 -1.91
CA TYR A 250 12.12 6.17 -0.81
C TYR A 250 12.85 6.36 0.52
N GLU A 251 12.15 7.01 1.46
CA GLU A 251 12.70 7.20 2.81
C GLU A 251 13.06 5.86 3.44
N ASN A 252 14.26 5.78 3.98
CA ASN A 252 14.76 4.59 4.65
C ASN A 252 15.59 4.97 5.89
N ARG A 253 15.74 4.01 6.82
CA ARG A 253 16.39 4.27 8.12
C ARG A 253 17.86 4.69 8.03
N PHE A 254 18.55 4.38 6.94
CA PHE A 254 19.99 4.64 6.77
C PHE A 254 20.25 6.06 6.28
N GLU A 255 19.33 6.60 5.50
CA GLU A 255 19.43 7.90 4.81
C GLU A 255 18.46 8.94 5.37
N HIS A 256 17.80 8.63 6.50
CA HIS A 256 16.78 9.50 7.08
C HIS A 256 17.31 10.91 7.39
N GLY A 257 16.68 11.92 6.77
CA GLY A 257 16.98 13.32 6.93
C GLY A 257 18.33 13.75 6.33
N LEU A 258 18.91 12.93 5.42
CA LEU A 258 20.12 13.33 4.69
C LEU A 258 19.76 14.13 3.44
N VAL A 259 20.54 15.18 3.19
CA VAL A 259 20.59 16.01 1.98
C VAL A 259 21.99 15.95 1.37
N ASP A 260 22.18 16.49 0.17
CA ASP A 260 23.47 16.46 -0.56
C ASP A 260 24.04 15.03 -0.63
N VAL A 261 23.16 14.08 -1.00
CA VAL A 261 23.50 12.66 -1.02
C VAL A 261 24.11 12.27 -2.35
N THR A 262 25.26 11.61 -2.29
CA THR A 262 25.99 11.12 -3.45
C THR A 262 26.47 9.70 -3.26
N ALA A 263 26.57 8.95 -4.37
CA ALA A 263 27.19 7.63 -4.41
C ALA A 263 28.34 7.63 -5.43
N THR A 264 29.52 7.21 -5.00
CA THR A 264 30.68 7.05 -5.90
C THR A 264 31.01 5.58 -6.04
N TYR A 265 31.06 5.11 -7.28
CA TYR A 265 31.41 3.74 -7.61
C TYR A 265 32.78 3.67 -8.28
N THR A 266 33.63 2.72 -7.86
CA THR A 266 34.95 2.51 -8.40
C THR A 266 35.20 1.03 -8.65
N LEU A 267 35.50 0.65 -9.89
CA LEU A 267 35.86 -0.74 -10.23
C LEU A 267 37.24 -1.07 -9.69
N ARG A 268 37.35 -2.16 -8.95
CA ARG A 268 38.59 -2.66 -8.37
C ARG A 268 39.25 -3.69 -9.30
N PRO A 269 40.58 -3.90 -9.15
CA PRO A 269 41.27 -4.93 -9.93
C PRO A 269 40.77 -6.36 -9.73
N ASP A 270 40.16 -6.65 -8.56
CA ASP A 270 39.57 -7.96 -8.22
C ASP A 270 38.14 -8.16 -8.79
N GLY A 271 37.65 -7.19 -9.59
CA GLY A 271 36.31 -7.24 -10.18
C GLY A 271 35.17 -6.78 -9.26
N LEU A 272 35.44 -6.47 -8.00
CA LEU A 272 34.48 -5.86 -7.11
C LEU A 272 34.35 -4.36 -7.39
N ILE A 273 33.21 -3.78 -7.01
CA ILE A 273 32.95 -2.36 -7.12
C ILE A 273 33.04 -1.78 -5.70
N ARG A 274 33.96 -0.82 -5.45
CA ARG A 274 33.95 -0.01 -4.25
C ARG A 274 32.78 0.96 -4.35
N VAL A 275 32.02 1.07 -3.25
CA VAL A 275 30.89 1.99 -3.12
C VAL A 275 31.17 2.94 -1.96
N GLU A 276 31.07 4.23 -2.23
CA GLU A 276 31.20 5.28 -1.23
C GLU A 276 29.95 6.17 -1.29
N ASN A 277 29.09 6.08 -0.27
CA ASN A 277 27.93 6.93 -0.14
C ASN A 277 28.23 8.05 0.84
N ARG A 278 28.02 9.31 0.42
CA ARG A 278 28.18 10.49 1.25
C ARG A 278 26.81 11.19 1.37
N GLY A 279 26.46 11.66 2.57
CA GLY A 279 25.25 12.45 2.79
C GLY A 279 25.44 13.37 3.99
N CYS A 280 24.76 14.51 3.97
CA CYS A 280 24.88 15.55 4.98
C CYS A 280 23.56 15.73 5.74
N LYS A 281 23.64 15.99 7.06
CA LYS A 281 22.50 16.49 7.84
C LYS A 281 22.63 17.98 7.98
N ARG A 282 21.57 18.72 7.65
CA ARG A 282 21.51 20.14 7.98
C ARG A 282 21.54 20.33 9.48
N ASN A 283 22.54 21.03 9.95
CA ASN A 283 22.69 21.39 11.36
C ASN A 283 23.27 22.80 11.44
N SER A 284 22.44 23.79 11.82
CA SER A 284 22.91 25.17 11.96
C SER A 284 23.94 25.28 13.10
N PRO A 285 25.11 25.93 12.90
CA PRO A 285 25.53 26.71 11.72
C PRO A 285 26.29 25.89 10.64
N TYR A 286 26.58 24.59 10.86
CA TYR A 286 27.38 23.78 9.94
C TYR A 286 26.71 22.44 9.64
N ASP A 287 26.75 22.02 8.38
CA ASP A 287 26.26 20.71 7.96
C ASP A 287 27.23 19.60 8.40
N ILE A 288 26.69 18.51 8.92
CA ILE A 288 27.47 17.34 9.34
C ILE A 288 27.34 16.27 8.26
N CYS A 289 28.43 16.05 7.52
CA CYS A 289 28.47 15.03 6.49
C CYS A 289 29.06 13.72 7.01
N LYS A 290 28.50 12.61 6.55
CA LYS A 290 29.00 11.25 6.85
C LYS A 290 29.21 10.48 5.56
N THR A 291 30.21 9.60 5.58
CA THR A 291 30.53 8.70 4.48
C THR A 291 30.38 7.26 4.95
N ALA A 292 29.67 6.46 4.16
CA ALA A 292 29.56 5.02 4.33
C ALA A 292 30.31 4.32 3.19
N ASN A 293 31.24 3.44 3.52
CA ASN A 293 32.02 2.66 2.58
C ASN A 293 31.48 1.23 2.48
N GLY A 294 31.32 0.75 1.27
CA GLY A 294 30.84 -0.59 0.97
C GLY A 294 31.48 -1.17 -0.28
N HIS A 295 30.99 -2.31 -0.69
CA HIS A 295 31.37 -2.95 -1.92
C HIS A 295 30.17 -3.60 -2.61
N ALA A 296 30.21 -3.67 -3.93
CA ALA A 296 29.20 -4.32 -4.73
C ALA A 296 29.82 -5.34 -5.69
N LYS A 297 28.97 -6.27 -6.17
CA LYS A 297 29.33 -7.25 -7.18
C LYS A 297 28.14 -7.57 -8.07
N ILE A 298 28.42 -8.06 -9.27
CA ILE A 298 27.43 -8.68 -10.14
C ILE A 298 27.50 -10.19 -9.88
N PRO A 299 26.47 -10.80 -9.24
CA PRO A 299 26.49 -12.22 -8.90
C PRO A 299 26.29 -13.10 -10.15
N ASP A 300 25.58 -12.62 -11.17
CA ASP A 300 25.29 -13.32 -12.40
C ASP A 300 25.59 -12.40 -13.61
N PRO A 301 26.64 -12.69 -14.37
CA PRO A 301 26.97 -11.90 -15.57
C PRO A 301 25.87 -11.88 -16.64
N ALA A 302 24.97 -12.87 -16.67
CA ALA A 302 23.84 -12.89 -17.60
C ALA A 302 22.75 -11.89 -17.21
N GLN A 303 22.79 -11.35 -15.99
CA GLN A 303 21.87 -10.34 -15.47
C GLN A 303 22.64 -9.11 -14.92
N PRO A 304 23.35 -8.37 -15.77
CA PRO A 304 24.29 -7.34 -15.33
C PRO A 304 23.64 -6.19 -14.56
N GLY A 305 22.36 -5.93 -14.79
CA GLY A 305 21.59 -4.94 -14.04
C GLY A 305 21.24 -5.34 -12.60
N LYS A 306 21.48 -6.60 -12.21
CA LYS A 306 21.25 -7.09 -10.83
C LYS A 306 22.57 -7.16 -10.08
N LEU A 307 22.81 -6.17 -9.26
CA LEU A 307 23.97 -6.12 -8.38
C LEU A 307 23.59 -6.47 -6.95
N LYS A 308 24.58 -6.79 -6.15
CA LYS A 308 24.47 -6.93 -4.69
C LYS A 308 25.45 -5.99 -4.03
N VAL A 309 24.98 -5.21 -3.06
CA VAL A 309 25.77 -4.21 -2.33
C VAL A 309 25.84 -4.54 -0.83
N SER A 310 26.99 -4.36 -0.22
CA SER A 310 27.20 -4.56 1.22
C SER A 310 27.95 -3.37 1.82
N PHE A 311 27.43 -2.88 2.94
CA PHE A 311 28.07 -1.86 3.79
C PHE A 311 28.51 -2.41 5.16
N PHE A 312 28.19 -3.67 5.45
CA PHE A 312 28.57 -4.29 6.71
C PHE A 312 28.91 -5.77 6.49
N LEU A 313 30.17 -6.12 6.70
CA LEU A 313 30.70 -7.47 6.49
C LEU A 313 30.30 -8.01 5.09
N ASN A 314 29.66 -9.21 5.04
CA ASN A 314 29.17 -9.84 3.82
C ASN A 314 27.63 -9.92 3.76
N PHE A 315 26.93 -9.03 4.48
CA PHE A 315 25.48 -8.93 4.39
C PHE A 315 25.09 -8.09 3.14
N TYR A 316 24.74 -8.80 2.08
CA TYR A 316 24.41 -8.21 0.81
C TYR A 316 22.92 -7.87 0.69
N SER A 317 22.63 -6.67 0.22
CA SER A 317 21.30 -6.22 -0.22
C SER A 317 21.25 -6.17 -1.74
N ASP A 318 20.08 -6.36 -2.32
CA ASP A 318 19.87 -6.26 -3.75
C ASP A 318 19.89 -4.79 -4.21
N TYR A 319 20.54 -4.56 -5.35
CA TYR A 319 20.65 -3.27 -6.03
C TYR A 319 20.38 -3.51 -7.51
N TYR A 320 19.20 -3.12 -7.98
CA TYR A 320 18.70 -3.42 -9.31
C TYR A 320 18.61 -2.15 -10.14
N VAL A 321 19.38 -2.10 -11.23
CA VAL A 321 19.29 -1.01 -12.21
C VAL A 321 18.07 -1.28 -13.09
N LEU A 322 16.96 -0.59 -12.80
CA LEU A 322 15.66 -0.78 -13.45
C LEU A 322 15.56 -0.04 -14.78
N GLU A 323 16.02 1.22 -14.79
CA GLU A 323 16.13 2.05 -16.00
C GLU A 323 17.48 2.73 -15.99
N LEU A 324 18.03 2.97 -17.17
CA LEU A 324 19.30 3.64 -17.40
C LEU A 324 19.25 4.46 -18.68
N ASP A 325 19.89 5.60 -18.71
CA ASP A 325 20.24 6.27 -19.96
C ASP A 325 21.36 5.48 -20.64
N GLU A 326 20.98 4.52 -21.48
CA GLU A 326 21.93 3.60 -22.11
C GLU A 326 22.90 4.32 -23.10
N GLU A 327 22.48 5.47 -23.63
CA GLU A 327 23.28 6.25 -24.56
C GLU A 327 24.39 7.04 -23.86
N ASN A 328 24.04 7.80 -22.80
CA ASN A 328 24.99 8.74 -22.17
C ASN A 328 25.29 8.43 -20.70
N TYR A 329 24.54 7.52 -20.06
CA TYR A 329 24.68 7.17 -18.64
C TYR A 329 24.47 8.36 -17.69
N ASN A 330 23.57 9.31 -18.05
CA ASN A 330 23.33 10.53 -17.28
C ASN A 330 22.37 10.34 -16.10
N TYR A 331 21.45 9.37 -16.18
CA TYR A 331 20.46 9.09 -15.14
C TYR A 331 20.13 7.60 -15.04
N ALA A 332 19.68 7.19 -13.86
CA ALA A 332 19.22 5.83 -13.59
C ALA A 332 18.06 5.80 -12.61
N LEU A 333 17.18 4.80 -12.77
CA LEU A 333 16.20 4.38 -11.78
C LEU A 333 16.71 3.09 -11.16
N VAL A 334 16.85 3.08 -9.84
CA VAL A 334 17.42 1.95 -9.10
C VAL A 334 16.41 1.48 -8.05
N GLY A 335 16.25 0.17 -7.91
CA GLY A 335 15.40 -0.46 -6.92
C GLY A 335 16.08 -1.65 -6.25
N SER A 336 15.27 -2.53 -5.68
CA SER A 336 15.74 -3.79 -5.09
C SER A 336 14.79 -4.94 -5.44
N SER A 337 14.98 -6.11 -4.85
CA SER A 337 14.04 -7.24 -4.96
C SER A 337 12.73 -7.03 -4.18
N THR A 338 12.59 -5.90 -3.49
CA THR A 338 11.41 -5.55 -2.69
C THR A 338 10.92 -4.15 -3.06
N ASP A 339 9.70 -3.81 -2.62
CA ASP A 339 9.07 -2.49 -2.77
C ASP A 339 9.55 -1.44 -1.75
N LYS A 340 10.55 -1.78 -0.93
CA LYS A 340 11.02 -0.91 0.15
C LYS A 340 12.01 0.16 -0.29
N TYR A 341 12.65 -0.04 -1.43
CA TYR A 341 13.74 0.81 -1.89
C TYR A 341 13.52 1.23 -3.35
N LEU A 342 13.69 2.51 -3.58
CA LEU A 342 13.70 3.12 -4.91
C LEU A 342 14.55 4.38 -4.85
N TRP A 343 15.43 4.57 -5.86
CA TRP A 343 16.26 5.76 -6.02
C TRP A 343 16.21 6.27 -7.46
N ILE A 344 16.22 7.58 -7.62
CA ILE A 344 16.50 8.27 -8.88
C ILE A 344 17.89 8.87 -8.76
N LEU A 345 18.79 8.45 -9.61
CA LEU A 345 20.18 8.89 -9.65
C LEU A 345 20.46 9.73 -10.90
N SER A 346 21.36 10.72 -10.78
CA SER A 346 21.80 11.58 -11.88
C SER A 346 23.31 11.84 -11.83
N ARG A 347 23.92 12.10 -12.98
CA ARG A 347 25.32 12.58 -13.06
C ARG A 347 25.48 14.06 -12.70
N THR A 348 24.38 14.78 -12.65
CA THR A 348 24.35 16.20 -12.27
C THR A 348 23.48 16.40 -11.04
N PRO A 349 23.76 17.41 -10.19
CA PRO A 349 22.98 17.68 -8.99
C PRO A 349 21.53 18.11 -9.29
N GLN A 350 21.26 18.52 -10.51
CA GLN A 350 19.92 18.87 -10.99
C GLN A 350 19.56 18.00 -12.19
N LEU A 351 18.37 17.43 -12.16
CA LEU A 351 17.83 16.61 -13.23
C LEU A 351 16.73 17.41 -13.97
N PRO A 352 16.74 17.47 -15.31
CA PRO A 352 15.69 18.14 -16.11
C PRO A 352 14.29 17.58 -15.78
N GLU A 353 13.27 18.45 -15.79
CA GLU A 353 11.91 18.08 -15.39
C GLU A 353 11.26 17.02 -16.30
N ASP A 354 11.56 17.02 -17.58
CA ASP A 354 11.12 16.00 -18.52
C ASP A 354 11.71 14.62 -18.19
N ILE A 355 12.98 14.56 -17.79
CA ILE A 355 13.65 13.33 -17.36
C ILE A 355 13.10 12.86 -16.00
N LYS A 356 12.86 13.79 -15.04
CA LYS A 356 12.19 13.45 -13.79
C LYS A 356 10.83 12.79 -14.05
N LYS A 357 10.01 13.42 -14.89
CA LYS A 357 8.70 12.89 -15.28
C LYS A 357 8.80 11.53 -15.96
N LYS A 358 9.78 11.33 -16.84
CA LYS A 358 10.06 10.05 -17.50
C LYS A 358 10.36 8.95 -16.49
N LEU A 359 11.24 9.19 -15.51
CA LEU A 359 11.63 8.21 -14.50
C LEU A 359 10.51 7.92 -13.50
N VAL A 360 9.75 8.94 -13.09
CA VAL A 360 8.55 8.77 -12.26
C VAL A 360 7.52 7.90 -12.99
N THR A 361 7.23 8.19 -14.26
CA THR A 361 6.30 7.37 -15.07
C THR A 361 6.82 5.93 -15.26
N ALA A 362 8.13 5.73 -15.41
CA ALA A 362 8.73 4.40 -15.49
C ALA A 362 8.57 3.63 -14.15
N ALA A 363 8.78 4.30 -13.02
CA ALA A 363 8.55 3.73 -11.70
C ALA A 363 7.07 3.34 -11.48
N GLU A 364 6.14 4.22 -11.86
CA GLU A 364 4.70 3.96 -11.81
C GLU A 364 4.29 2.74 -12.65
N ARG A 365 4.77 2.66 -13.89
CA ARG A 365 4.51 1.49 -14.76
C ARG A 365 5.01 0.18 -14.16
N ARG A 366 6.16 0.23 -13.46
CA ARG A 366 6.75 -0.93 -12.79
C ARG A 366 6.07 -1.31 -11.49
N GLY A 367 5.28 -0.43 -10.92
CA GLY A 367 4.59 -0.78 -9.72
C GLY A 367 4.96 -0.03 -8.47
N TYR A 368 5.90 0.85 -8.53
CA TYR A 368 6.30 1.65 -7.41
C TYR A 368 5.30 2.77 -7.10
N ASP A 369 5.09 3.04 -5.81
CA ASP A 369 4.28 4.16 -5.35
C ASP A 369 5.11 5.46 -5.36
N THR A 370 5.01 6.21 -6.45
CA THR A 370 5.81 7.42 -6.65
C THR A 370 5.49 8.56 -5.68
N ASN A 371 4.37 8.49 -4.94
CA ASN A 371 4.08 9.46 -3.89
C ASN A 371 5.00 9.30 -2.65
N ARG A 372 5.69 8.17 -2.53
CA ARG A 372 6.70 7.92 -1.47
C ARG A 372 8.06 8.50 -1.81
N LEU A 373 8.28 8.99 -3.05
CA LEU A 373 9.54 9.60 -3.43
C LEU A 373 9.74 10.92 -2.69
N GLN A 374 10.83 11.00 -1.95
CA GLN A 374 11.35 12.23 -1.37
C GLN A 374 12.41 12.80 -2.28
N TRP A 375 12.21 14.05 -2.70
CA TRP A 375 13.18 14.78 -3.52
C TRP A 375 14.28 15.33 -2.63
N ILE A 376 15.52 15.06 -3.02
CA ILE A 376 16.71 15.38 -2.22
C ILE A 376 17.32 16.69 -2.72
N GLU A 377 17.53 17.62 -1.80
CA GLU A 377 18.25 18.85 -2.11
C GLU A 377 19.75 18.53 -2.29
N GLN A 378 20.29 19.02 -3.41
CA GLN A 378 21.71 18.97 -3.75
C GLN A 378 22.27 20.39 -3.79
N PHE A 379 23.47 20.60 -3.23
CA PHE A 379 24.11 21.90 -3.10
C PHE A 379 25.40 22.00 -3.89
#